data_4b45a6d8c58d3f2e6d7c972761625aef
#
_entry.id   4b45a6d8c58d3f2e6d7c972761625aef
#
_cell.length_a   1.000
_cell.length_b   1.000
_cell.length_c   1.000
_cell.angle_alpha   90.00
_cell.angle_beta   90.00
_cell.angle_gamma   90.00
#
_symmetry.space_group_name_H-M   'P 1'
#
loop_
_entity.id
_entity.type
_entity.pdbx_description
1 polymer ?
#
loop_
_entity_poly.entity_id
_entity_poly.type
_entity_poly.pdbx_seq_one_letter_code
_entity_poly.pdbx_strand_id
1 'polypeptide(L)'
;MSTLARARFLLPLVLLLSACSEAPKTVEKTKAPEKPPEPLTGRQAFQMMYPQARGWAPDAQPVEMRSINLSQVKGEKGKAGAWGAIFVSPALGKSRTYTYSAVEAEGNLHQGVFAGIAEDYAVGRGPSPFLPAALKIDTDQAYDTAAEKSQDYIKKNPDKVISYLLELNKRFPDPTWRVIWGESVSASDYSVFIDATTGMLLEKMH
;
A
#
# COMPACT_ATOMS: atom_id res chain seq x y z
N MET A 1 24.68 -59.22 71.07
CA MET A 1 23.70 -58.71 72.00
C MET A 1 22.73 -57.85 71.19
N SER A 2 21.65 -58.48 70.72
CA SER A 2 20.30 -58.48 71.30
C SER A 2 19.74 -57.06 71.47
N THR A 3 18.80 -56.68 70.62
CA THR A 3 17.39 -56.64 70.87
C THR A 3 16.55 -56.12 69.72
N LEU A 4 15.69 -56.96 69.29
CA LEU A 4 14.28 -56.78 68.85
C LEU A 4 13.58 -55.44 69.25
N ALA A 5 12.82 -54.85 68.36
CA ALA A 5 11.38 -54.67 68.66
C ALA A 5 10.60 -53.93 67.51
N ARG A 6 9.64 -54.66 67.13
CA ARG A 6 8.23 -54.25 66.86
C ARG A 6 7.84 -53.38 65.71
N ALA A 7 7.29 -54.04 64.71
CA ALA A 7 6.37 -53.56 63.69
C ALA A 7 5.14 -52.82 64.27
N ARG A 8 4.79 -51.71 63.66
CA ARG A 8 3.41 -51.16 63.71
C ARG A 8 3.02 -50.79 62.25
N PHE A 9 2.10 -51.64 61.76
CA PHE A 9 1.33 -51.38 60.55
C PHE A 9 0.44 -50.16 60.79
N LEU A 10 0.62 -49.13 60.02
CA LEU A 10 -0.35 -48.03 59.82
C LEU A 10 -0.69 -47.96 58.36
N LEU A 11 -1.93 -48.30 58.05
CA LEU A 11 -2.58 -48.27 56.76
C LEU A 11 -2.81 -46.79 56.36
N PRO A 12 -2.31 -46.29 55.27
CA PRO A 12 -2.76 -45.00 54.82
C PRO A 12 -3.98 -45.14 53.90
N LEU A 13 -5.04 -44.47 54.31
CA LEU A 13 -6.25 -44.19 53.57
C LEU A 13 -5.96 -43.44 52.32
N VAL A 14 -6.09 -44.06 51.14
CA VAL A 14 -5.94 -43.40 49.83
C VAL A 14 -7.25 -42.66 49.56
N LEU A 15 -7.24 -41.34 49.72
CA LEU A 15 -8.26 -40.43 49.21
C LEU A 15 -8.02 -40.20 47.70
N LEU A 16 -8.86 -40.80 46.86
CA LEU A 16 -8.95 -40.50 45.43
C LEU A 16 -9.65 -39.15 45.26
N LEU A 17 -8.86 -38.09 45.07
CA LEU A 17 -9.36 -36.82 44.59
C LEU A 17 -9.48 -36.89 43.05
N SER A 18 -10.69 -37.10 42.55
CA SER A 18 -11.07 -36.96 41.16
C SER A 18 -11.04 -35.46 40.81
N ALA A 19 -9.93 -34.98 40.34
CA ALA A 19 -9.85 -33.64 39.70
C ALA A 19 -10.46 -33.73 38.29
N CYS A 20 -11.69 -33.28 38.14
CA CYS A 20 -12.26 -32.96 36.85
C CYS A 20 -11.45 -31.79 36.26
N SER A 21 -10.52 -32.10 35.38
CA SER A 21 -9.85 -31.12 34.56
C SER A 21 -10.80 -30.71 33.42
N GLU A 22 -11.59 -29.67 33.62
CA GLU A 22 -12.23 -28.97 32.50
C GLU A 22 -11.16 -28.37 31.62
N ALA A 23 -11.02 -28.90 30.40
CA ALA A 23 -10.17 -28.28 29.38
C ALA A 23 -10.64 -26.84 29.14
N PRO A 24 -9.72 -25.86 29.04
CA PRO A 24 -10.10 -24.48 28.73
C PRO A 24 -10.80 -24.47 27.39
N LYS A 25 -12.07 -24.08 27.37
CA LYS A 25 -12.78 -23.77 26.11
C LYS A 25 -11.98 -22.71 25.38
N THR A 26 -11.42 -23.08 24.23
CA THR A 26 -10.83 -22.14 23.29
C THR A 26 -11.90 -21.11 22.95
N VAL A 27 -11.78 -19.90 23.51
CA VAL A 27 -12.63 -18.78 23.14
C VAL A 27 -12.23 -18.45 21.69
N GLU A 28 -13.05 -18.91 20.75
CA GLU A 28 -12.97 -18.47 19.37
C GLU A 28 -13.09 -16.94 19.39
N LYS A 29 -11.97 -16.24 19.15
CA LYS A 29 -11.98 -14.79 18.96
C LYS A 29 -12.90 -14.52 17.78
N THR A 30 -14.12 -14.11 18.07
CA THR A 30 -15.04 -13.58 17.07
C THR A 30 -14.31 -12.45 16.35
N LYS A 31 -13.88 -12.70 15.10
CA LYS A 31 -13.24 -11.71 14.27
C LYS A 31 -14.24 -10.56 14.14
N ALA A 32 -13.88 -9.37 14.59
CA ALA A 32 -14.73 -8.20 14.41
C ALA A 32 -15.08 -8.11 12.92
N PRO A 33 -16.30 -7.67 12.55
CA PRO A 33 -16.70 -7.56 11.17
C PRO A 33 -15.64 -6.72 10.42
N GLU A 34 -15.00 -7.32 9.43
CA GLU A 34 -14.01 -6.62 8.61
C GLU A 34 -14.71 -5.46 7.91
N LYS A 35 -14.17 -4.25 8.09
CA LYS A 35 -14.64 -3.06 7.39
C LYS A 35 -14.58 -3.34 5.88
N PRO A 36 -15.61 -2.97 5.10
CA PRO A 36 -15.55 -3.12 3.65
C PRO A 36 -14.27 -2.49 3.09
N PRO A 37 -13.64 -3.10 2.08
CA PRO A 37 -12.43 -2.57 1.49
C PRO A 37 -12.72 -1.20 0.85
N GLU A 38 -11.96 -0.19 1.24
CA GLU A 38 -12.11 1.18 0.77
C GLU A 38 -10.94 1.57 -0.11
N PRO A 39 -11.16 2.32 -1.21
CA PRO A 39 -10.08 2.86 -2.03
C PRO A 39 -9.33 3.95 -1.25
N LEU A 40 -8.01 4.02 -1.44
CA LEU A 40 -7.12 5.00 -0.83
C LEU A 40 -6.69 6.06 -1.84
N THR A 41 -6.35 7.25 -1.34
CA THR A 41 -5.61 8.24 -2.11
C THR A 41 -4.16 7.80 -2.32
N GLY A 42 -3.49 8.40 -3.27
CA GLY A 42 -2.09 8.07 -3.56
C GLY A 42 -1.18 8.30 -2.36
N ARG A 43 -1.37 9.40 -1.65
CA ARG A 43 -0.55 9.71 -0.49
C ARG A 43 -0.83 8.79 0.70
N GLN A 44 -2.07 8.37 0.91
CA GLN A 44 -2.40 7.36 1.92
C GLN A 44 -1.71 6.03 1.62
N ALA A 45 -1.78 5.56 0.39
CA ALA A 45 -1.10 4.33 -0.03
C ALA A 45 0.43 4.47 0.05
N PHE A 46 0.99 5.62 -0.33
CA PHE A 46 2.41 5.93 -0.17
C PHE A 46 2.86 5.81 1.29
N GLN A 47 2.10 6.37 2.22
CA GLN A 47 2.38 6.31 3.66
C GLN A 47 2.38 4.87 4.21
N MET A 48 1.67 3.95 3.58
CA MET A 48 1.72 2.53 3.94
C MET A 48 2.93 1.80 3.36
N MET A 49 3.32 2.13 2.12
CA MET A 49 4.43 1.47 1.43
C MET A 49 5.82 2.01 1.84
N TYR A 50 5.94 3.32 2.04
CA TYR A 50 7.23 3.98 2.29
C TYR A 50 7.98 3.48 3.53
N PRO A 51 7.33 3.24 4.70
CA PRO A 51 8.01 2.65 5.85
C PRO A 51 8.64 1.29 5.56
N GLN A 52 7.99 0.46 4.74
CA GLN A 52 8.54 -0.85 4.34
C GLN A 52 9.71 -0.68 3.38
N ALA A 53 9.65 0.29 2.45
CA ALA A 53 10.77 0.63 1.59
C ALA A 53 11.98 1.13 2.41
N ARG A 54 11.74 1.94 3.44
CA ARG A 54 12.78 2.40 4.39
C ARG A 54 13.34 1.26 5.24
N GLY A 55 12.54 0.27 5.57
CA GLY A 55 12.99 -0.96 6.24
C GLY A 55 13.88 -1.83 5.35
N TRP A 56 13.65 -1.82 4.03
CA TRP A 56 14.52 -2.49 3.06
C TRP A 56 15.83 -1.74 2.84
N ALA A 57 15.78 -0.42 2.64
CA ALA A 57 16.96 0.41 2.46
C ALA A 57 16.75 1.78 3.13
N PRO A 58 17.62 2.18 4.09
CA PRO A 58 17.48 3.46 4.79
C PRO A 58 17.56 4.70 3.90
N ASP A 59 18.15 4.58 2.72
CA ASP A 59 18.27 5.62 1.70
C ASP A 59 17.20 5.53 0.59
N ALA A 60 16.17 4.67 0.77
CA ALA A 60 15.12 4.48 -0.22
C ALA A 60 14.44 5.80 -0.61
N GLN A 61 14.40 6.07 -1.91
CA GLN A 61 13.75 7.22 -2.51
C GLN A 61 12.70 6.76 -3.52
N PRO A 62 11.51 7.39 -3.57
CA PRO A 62 10.51 7.09 -4.60
C PRO A 62 10.97 7.58 -5.97
N VAL A 63 10.62 6.82 -6.99
CA VAL A 63 10.87 7.15 -8.41
C VAL A 63 9.56 7.33 -9.14
N GLU A 64 8.62 6.44 -8.90
CA GLU A 64 7.33 6.39 -9.55
C GLU A 64 6.27 5.88 -8.59
N MET A 65 5.05 6.37 -8.73
CA MET A 65 3.88 5.78 -8.09
C MET A 65 2.69 5.87 -9.04
N ARG A 66 1.90 4.80 -9.12
CA ARG A 66 0.72 4.72 -10.00
C ARG A 66 -0.46 4.04 -9.35
N SER A 67 -1.66 4.46 -9.73
CA SER A 67 -2.87 3.73 -9.38
C SER A 67 -3.00 2.45 -10.20
N ILE A 68 -3.69 1.46 -9.61
CA ILE A 68 -4.07 0.21 -10.25
C ILE A 68 -5.58 0.08 -10.10
N ASN A 69 -6.28 0.01 -11.22
CA ASN A 69 -7.73 -0.10 -11.23
C ASN A 69 -8.15 -1.53 -10.91
N LEU A 70 -9.02 -1.69 -9.91
CA LEU A 70 -9.60 -2.96 -9.51
C LEU A 70 -11.08 -2.97 -9.83
N SER A 71 -11.59 -4.11 -10.35
CA SER A 71 -13.01 -4.30 -10.58
C SER A 71 -13.82 -4.40 -9.28
N GLN A 72 -13.20 -4.96 -8.21
CA GLN A 72 -13.84 -5.18 -6.91
C GLN A 72 -13.91 -3.93 -6.04
N VAL A 73 -12.96 -2.99 -6.23
CA VAL A 73 -12.87 -1.73 -5.44
C VAL A 73 -12.69 -0.58 -6.41
N LYS A 74 -13.82 0.01 -6.81
CA LYS A 74 -13.81 1.13 -7.75
C LYS A 74 -13.14 2.35 -7.15
N GLY A 75 -12.19 2.90 -7.89
CA GLY A 75 -11.59 4.20 -7.57
C GLY A 75 -12.53 5.35 -7.92
N GLU A 76 -12.44 6.45 -7.19
CA GLU A 76 -13.13 7.70 -7.48
C GLU A 76 -12.36 8.90 -6.94
N LYS A 77 -12.44 10.02 -7.64
CA LYS A 77 -11.96 11.33 -7.15
C LYS A 77 -10.60 11.29 -6.42
N GLY A 78 -9.58 10.79 -7.09
CA GLY A 78 -8.24 10.71 -6.52
C GLY A 78 -7.94 9.44 -5.73
N LYS A 79 -8.89 8.51 -5.60
CA LYS A 79 -8.73 7.25 -4.88
C LYS A 79 -8.68 6.07 -5.83
N ALA A 80 -7.93 5.03 -5.46
CA ALA A 80 -7.87 3.77 -6.19
C ALA A 80 -7.87 2.58 -5.22
N GLY A 81 -8.36 1.43 -5.70
CA GLY A 81 -8.41 0.19 -4.92
C GLY A 81 -7.02 -0.42 -4.69
N ALA A 82 -6.05 -0.12 -5.57
CA ALA A 82 -4.67 -0.54 -5.41
C ALA A 82 -3.70 0.51 -5.98
N TRP A 83 -2.45 0.44 -5.52
CA TRP A 83 -1.35 1.32 -5.88
C TRP A 83 -0.06 0.54 -6.03
N GLY A 84 0.78 0.93 -6.98
CA GLY A 84 2.15 0.47 -7.11
C GLY A 84 3.13 1.63 -6.98
N ALA A 85 4.24 1.42 -6.27
CA ALA A 85 5.31 2.40 -6.16
C ALA A 85 6.67 1.74 -6.35
N ILE A 86 7.57 2.42 -7.06
CA ILE A 86 8.95 2.00 -7.24
C ILE A 86 9.83 2.87 -6.35
N PHE A 87 10.63 2.20 -5.53
CA PHE A 87 11.66 2.84 -4.72
C PHE A 87 13.04 2.37 -5.16
N VAL A 88 14.01 3.27 -5.08
CA VAL A 88 15.41 2.98 -5.39
C VAL A 88 16.28 3.24 -4.18
N SER A 89 17.32 2.44 -4.03
CA SER A 89 18.41 2.68 -3.09
C SER A 89 19.69 2.94 -3.88
N PRO A 90 20.17 4.18 -3.93
CA PRO A 90 21.46 4.51 -4.53
C PRO A 90 22.61 3.73 -3.88
N ALA A 91 22.60 3.53 -2.56
CA ALA A 91 23.65 2.79 -1.85
C ALA A 91 23.71 1.31 -2.25
N LEU A 92 22.56 0.69 -2.52
CA LEU A 92 22.50 -0.71 -2.97
C LEU A 92 22.61 -0.86 -4.49
N GLY A 93 22.43 0.21 -5.26
CA GLY A 93 22.31 0.14 -6.73
C GLY A 93 21.08 -0.68 -7.18
N LYS A 94 20.02 -0.69 -6.37
CA LYS A 94 18.82 -1.52 -6.58
C LYS A 94 17.55 -0.68 -6.59
N SER A 95 16.54 -1.20 -7.30
CA SER A 95 15.15 -0.77 -7.21
C SER A 95 14.27 -1.87 -6.65
N ARG A 96 13.14 -1.51 -6.07
CA ARG A 96 12.15 -2.45 -5.58
C ARG A 96 10.75 -1.88 -5.75
N THR A 97 9.85 -2.68 -6.31
CA THR A 97 8.44 -2.32 -6.42
C THR A 97 7.71 -2.74 -5.15
N TYR A 98 6.85 -1.86 -4.64
CA TYR A 98 5.90 -2.14 -3.58
C TYR A 98 4.50 -1.93 -4.14
N THR A 99 3.57 -2.79 -3.73
CA THR A 99 2.15 -2.64 -4.06
C THR A 99 1.35 -2.54 -2.77
N TYR A 100 0.31 -1.73 -2.80
CA TYR A 100 -0.79 -1.74 -1.85
C TYR A 100 -2.06 -2.17 -2.56
N SER A 101 -2.83 -3.07 -1.97
CA SER A 101 -4.16 -3.42 -2.45
C SER A 101 -5.17 -3.49 -1.30
N ALA A 102 -6.38 -2.97 -1.52
CA ALA A 102 -7.47 -3.05 -0.56
C ALA A 102 -8.02 -4.48 -0.43
N VAL A 103 -7.83 -5.31 -1.44
CA VAL A 103 -8.29 -6.71 -1.53
C VAL A 103 -7.24 -7.60 -2.18
N GLU A 104 -7.38 -8.90 -1.99
CA GLU A 104 -6.68 -9.88 -2.83
C GLU A 104 -7.23 -9.82 -4.24
N ALA A 105 -6.38 -9.69 -5.25
CA ALA A 105 -6.77 -9.54 -6.64
C ALA A 105 -5.81 -10.27 -7.59
N GLU A 106 -6.22 -10.46 -8.86
CA GLU A 106 -5.38 -11.03 -9.89
C GLU A 106 -4.12 -10.18 -10.15
N GLY A 107 -3.10 -10.80 -10.74
CA GLY A 107 -1.83 -10.11 -11.06
C GLY A 107 -0.88 -9.95 -9.88
N ASN A 108 -0.91 -10.86 -8.89
CA ASN A 108 -0.08 -10.83 -7.67
C ASN A 108 -0.33 -9.59 -6.81
N LEU A 109 -1.57 -9.10 -6.79
CA LEU A 109 -1.99 -8.02 -5.90
C LEU A 109 -2.52 -8.59 -4.59
N HIS A 110 -1.66 -8.65 -3.59
CA HIS A 110 -1.99 -9.13 -2.26
C HIS A 110 -2.60 -8.01 -1.41
N GLN A 111 -3.61 -8.36 -0.59
CA GLN A 111 -4.23 -7.41 0.32
C GLN A 111 -3.18 -6.83 1.30
N GLY A 112 -3.22 -5.53 1.50
CA GLY A 112 -2.22 -4.80 2.27
C GLY A 112 -1.01 -4.40 1.43
N VAL A 113 0.17 -4.30 2.06
CA VAL A 113 1.41 -3.93 1.35
C VAL A 113 2.23 -5.17 1.05
N PHE A 114 2.62 -5.31 -0.19
CA PHE A 114 3.50 -6.38 -0.67
C PHE A 114 4.74 -5.78 -1.32
N ALA A 115 5.89 -6.42 -1.08
CA ALA A 115 7.18 -6.03 -1.65
C ALA A 115 7.62 -7.02 -2.72
N GLY A 116 7.84 -6.54 -3.92
CA GLY A 116 8.39 -7.32 -5.04
C GLY A 116 9.86 -7.71 -4.84
N ILE A 117 10.46 -8.28 -5.85
CA ILE A 117 11.88 -8.64 -5.87
C ILE A 117 12.71 -7.36 -6.13
N ALA A 118 13.88 -7.28 -5.51
CA ALA A 118 14.82 -6.19 -5.79
C ALA A 118 15.55 -6.46 -7.11
N GLU A 119 15.59 -5.43 -7.97
CA GLU A 119 16.20 -5.48 -9.30
C GLU A 119 17.35 -4.47 -9.40
N ASP A 120 18.20 -4.61 -10.42
CA ASP A 120 19.26 -3.64 -10.67
C ASP A 120 18.68 -2.30 -11.11
N TYR A 121 19.16 -1.22 -10.51
CA TYR A 121 18.78 0.14 -10.86
C TYR A 121 19.87 0.84 -11.66
N ALA A 122 19.54 1.23 -12.88
CA ALA A 122 20.44 2.03 -13.72
C ALA A 122 20.03 3.51 -13.67
N VAL A 123 20.87 4.32 -13.05
CA VAL A 123 20.70 5.78 -12.99
C VAL A 123 20.55 6.38 -14.39
N GLY A 124 19.57 7.27 -14.56
CA GLY A 124 19.35 7.99 -15.84
C GLY A 124 18.48 7.24 -16.85
N ARG A 125 18.05 6.03 -16.54
CA ARG A 125 17.03 5.29 -17.30
C ARG A 125 15.67 5.45 -16.61
N GLY A 126 14.79 6.28 -17.19
CA GLY A 126 13.45 6.54 -16.66
C GLY A 126 13.37 7.79 -15.77
N PRO A 127 12.29 7.92 -14.96
CA PRO A 127 12.07 9.02 -14.04
C PRO A 127 13.18 9.12 -12.98
N SER A 128 13.40 10.32 -12.47
CA SER A 128 14.40 10.56 -11.43
C SER A 128 13.85 10.28 -10.03
N PRO A 129 14.68 9.82 -9.09
CA PRO A 129 14.31 9.78 -7.70
C PRO A 129 13.98 11.16 -7.16
N PHE A 130 13.01 11.25 -6.27
CA PHE A 130 12.62 12.51 -5.61
C PHE A 130 12.49 12.36 -4.10
N LEU A 131 12.53 13.48 -3.40
CA LEU A 131 12.36 13.48 -1.95
C LEU A 131 10.90 13.29 -1.58
N PRO A 132 10.55 12.39 -0.65
CA PRO A 132 9.17 12.21 -0.17
C PRO A 132 8.52 13.49 0.33
N ALA A 133 9.31 14.43 0.87
CA ALA A 133 8.85 15.73 1.34
C ALA A 133 8.28 16.64 0.21
N ALA A 134 8.58 16.34 -1.06
CA ALA A 134 8.01 17.05 -2.20
C ALA A 134 6.55 16.61 -2.48
N LEU A 135 6.12 15.45 -1.99
CA LEU A 135 4.74 14.96 -2.11
C LEU A 135 3.83 15.64 -1.08
N LYS A 136 3.45 16.88 -1.33
CA LYS A 136 2.57 17.68 -0.46
C LYS A 136 1.11 17.58 -0.85
N ILE A 137 0.85 17.54 -2.16
CA ILE A 137 -0.48 17.45 -2.75
C ILE A 137 -0.86 15.98 -2.92
N ASP A 138 -2.05 15.60 -2.45
CA ASP A 138 -2.57 14.25 -2.63
C ASP A 138 -3.37 14.13 -3.93
N THR A 139 -3.69 12.92 -4.34
CA THR A 139 -4.38 12.64 -5.61
C THR A 139 -5.81 13.17 -5.65
N ASP A 140 -6.51 13.29 -4.53
CA ASP A 140 -7.85 13.92 -4.48
C ASP A 140 -7.76 15.42 -4.82
N GLN A 141 -6.79 16.14 -4.25
CA GLN A 141 -6.53 17.54 -4.56
C GLN A 141 -6.07 17.73 -6.02
N ALA A 142 -5.18 16.84 -6.50
CA ALA A 142 -4.74 16.83 -7.90
C ALA A 142 -5.91 16.57 -8.85
N TYR A 143 -6.79 15.63 -8.51
CA TYR A 143 -8.02 15.37 -9.26
C TYR A 143 -8.95 16.59 -9.30
N ASP A 144 -9.20 17.23 -8.17
CA ASP A 144 -10.08 18.39 -8.10
C ASP A 144 -9.56 19.53 -8.98
N THR A 145 -8.25 19.84 -8.92
CA THR A 145 -7.62 20.83 -9.81
C THR A 145 -7.76 20.43 -11.28
N ALA A 146 -7.45 19.17 -11.62
CA ALA A 146 -7.54 18.68 -12.98
C ALA A 146 -8.98 18.70 -13.52
N ALA A 147 -9.96 18.29 -12.69
CA ALA A 147 -11.36 18.26 -13.06
C ALA A 147 -11.93 19.67 -13.28
N GLU A 148 -11.60 20.63 -12.42
CA GLU A 148 -11.99 22.03 -12.59
C GLU A 148 -11.55 22.57 -13.95
N LYS A 149 -10.33 22.23 -14.38
CA LYS A 149 -9.75 22.70 -15.65
C LYS A 149 -10.16 21.86 -16.87
N SER A 150 -10.93 20.78 -16.69
CA SER A 150 -11.25 19.80 -17.73
C SER A 150 -12.75 19.54 -17.90
N GLN A 151 -13.61 20.44 -17.42
CA GLN A 151 -15.06 20.25 -17.37
C GLN A 151 -15.69 19.85 -18.70
N ASP A 152 -15.27 20.48 -19.80
CA ASP A 152 -15.83 20.20 -21.14
C ASP A 152 -15.45 18.80 -21.63
N TYR A 153 -14.23 18.34 -21.31
CA TYR A 153 -13.79 16.99 -21.63
C TYR A 153 -14.57 15.95 -20.81
N ILE A 154 -14.72 16.18 -19.50
CA ILE A 154 -15.44 15.29 -18.59
C ILE A 154 -16.91 15.16 -19.00
N LYS A 155 -17.58 16.26 -19.34
CA LYS A 155 -18.98 16.24 -19.82
C LYS A 155 -19.18 15.39 -21.07
N LYS A 156 -18.18 15.36 -21.96
CA LYS A 156 -18.21 14.56 -23.19
C LYS A 156 -17.84 13.10 -22.95
N ASN A 157 -17.15 12.79 -21.85
CA ASN A 157 -16.57 11.50 -21.52
C ASN A 157 -16.84 11.10 -20.05
N PRO A 158 -18.09 11.01 -19.62
CA PRO A 158 -18.43 10.85 -18.20
C PRO A 158 -17.99 9.51 -17.60
N ASP A 159 -17.90 8.46 -18.42
CA ASP A 159 -17.60 7.08 -18.00
C ASP A 159 -16.12 6.70 -18.15
N LYS A 160 -15.26 7.64 -18.49
CA LYS A 160 -13.83 7.35 -18.61
C LYS A 160 -13.24 6.97 -17.27
N VAL A 161 -12.52 5.86 -17.25
CA VAL A 161 -11.70 5.44 -16.13
C VAL A 161 -10.63 6.51 -15.86
N ILE A 162 -10.34 6.76 -14.60
CA ILE A 162 -9.31 7.71 -14.20
C ILE A 162 -8.18 6.96 -13.54
N SER A 163 -6.96 7.23 -13.99
CA SER A 163 -5.73 6.69 -13.43
C SER A 163 -4.78 7.82 -13.03
N TYR A 164 -3.84 7.50 -12.16
CA TYR A 164 -2.90 8.47 -11.60
C TYR A 164 -1.47 7.95 -11.74
N LEU A 165 -0.56 8.85 -12.11
CA LEU A 165 0.87 8.59 -12.16
C LEU A 165 1.61 9.75 -11.48
N LEU A 166 2.49 9.44 -10.54
CA LEU A 166 3.43 10.36 -9.92
C LEU A 166 4.84 10.02 -10.36
N GLU A 167 5.55 10.98 -10.89
CA GLU A 167 6.96 10.84 -11.24
C GLU A 167 7.66 12.20 -11.27
N LEU A 168 9.00 12.18 -11.12
CA LEU A 168 9.87 13.31 -11.48
C LEU A 168 10.53 13.00 -12.82
N ASN A 169 10.03 13.62 -13.88
CA ASN A 169 10.60 13.50 -15.22
C ASN A 169 11.36 14.78 -15.61
N LYS A 170 12.09 14.73 -16.72
CA LYS A 170 12.89 15.88 -17.20
C LYS A 170 12.06 17.08 -17.69
N ARG A 171 10.75 16.91 -17.78
CA ARG A 171 9.83 17.92 -18.32
C ARG A 171 9.48 19.00 -17.29
N PHE A 172 9.45 18.62 -16.01
CA PHE A 172 9.08 19.50 -14.91
C PHE A 172 10.14 19.47 -13.82
N PRO A 173 10.35 20.58 -13.08
CA PRO A 173 11.38 20.67 -12.05
C PRO A 173 11.04 19.87 -10.77
N ASP A 174 9.75 19.68 -10.50
CA ASP A 174 9.22 19.00 -9.31
C ASP A 174 8.44 17.74 -9.66
N PRO A 175 8.25 16.81 -8.72
CA PRO A 175 7.39 15.65 -8.94
C PRO A 175 5.98 16.08 -9.34
N THR A 176 5.41 15.35 -10.28
CA THR A 176 4.17 15.76 -10.93
C THR A 176 3.15 14.64 -10.90
N TRP A 177 1.94 14.93 -10.42
CA TRP A 177 0.78 14.08 -10.63
C TRP A 177 0.28 14.23 -12.06
N ARG A 178 0.24 13.15 -12.81
CA ARG A 178 -0.49 13.05 -14.07
C ARG A 178 -1.85 12.42 -13.78
N VAL A 179 -2.92 13.21 -13.87
CA VAL A 179 -4.30 12.72 -13.83
C VAL A 179 -4.69 12.33 -15.24
N ILE A 180 -5.04 11.07 -15.44
CA ILE A 180 -5.17 10.41 -16.74
C ILE A 180 -6.62 9.97 -16.91
N TRP A 181 -7.31 10.45 -17.94
CA TRP A 181 -8.61 9.90 -18.36
C TRP A 181 -8.36 8.73 -19.32
N GLY A 182 -8.20 7.54 -18.75
CA GLY A 182 -7.83 6.30 -19.40
C GLY A 182 -7.27 5.31 -18.37
N GLU A 183 -7.08 4.07 -18.78
CA GLU A 183 -6.57 3.01 -17.91
C GLU A 183 -5.06 3.12 -17.62
N SER A 184 -4.33 3.78 -18.51
CA SER A 184 -2.87 3.97 -18.40
C SER A 184 -2.41 5.14 -19.27
N VAL A 185 -1.13 5.50 -19.14
CA VAL A 185 -0.48 6.53 -19.99
C VAL A 185 -0.59 6.20 -21.46
N SER A 186 -0.42 4.93 -21.85
CA SER A 186 -0.47 4.49 -23.25
C SER A 186 -1.90 4.27 -23.77
N ALA A 187 -2.88 4.16 -22.88
CA ALA A 187 -4.30 3.96 -23.19
C ALA A 187 -5.15 5.18 -22.81
N SER A 188 -4.58 6.37 -22.90
CA SER A 188 -5.28 7.63 -22.62
C SER A 188 -5.22 8.57 -23.83
N ASP A 189 -6.31 9.28 -24.02
CA ASP A 189 -6.47 10.34 -24.99
C ASP A 189 -6.49 11.73 -24.36
N TYR A 190 -6.46 11.80 -23.03
CA TYR A 190 -6.41 13.06 -22.28
C TYR A 190 -5.77 12.90 -20.92
N SER A 191 -4.89 13.81 -20.57
CA SER A 191 -4.30 13.86 -19.22
C SER A 191 -3.92 15.29 -18.82
N VAL A 192 -3.85 15.53 -17.50
CA VAL A 192 -3.52 16.82 -16.90
C VAL A 192 -2.39 16.62 -15.91
N PHE A 193 -1.39 17.49 -15.97
CA PHE A 193 -0.22 17.49 -15.10
C PHE A 193 -0.38 18.54 -14.01
N ILE A 194 -0.28 18.08 -12.76
CA ILE A 194 -0.41 18.88 -11.54
C ILE A 194 0.88 18.75 -10.74
N ASP A 195 1.47 19.85 -10.36
CA ASP A 195 2.64 19.89 -9.49
C ASP A 195 2.30 19.27 -8.13
N ALA A 196 3.02 18.20 -7.76
CA ALA A 196 2.75 17.45 -6.51
C ALA A 196 3.21 18.20 -5.24
N THR A 197 3.91 19.32 -5.40
CA THR A 197 4.37 20.17 -4.30
C THR A 197 3.43 21.33 -4.04
N THR A 198 2.90 21.95 -5.11
CA THR A 198 2.11 23.20 -5.05
C THR A 198 0.63 23.02 -5.39
N GLY A 199 0.25 21.96 -6.11
CA GLY A 199 -1.10 21.75 -6.63
C GLY A 199 -1.44 22.57 -7.88
N MET A 200 -0.45 23.26 -8.46
CA MET A 200 -0.65 24.06 -9.66
C MET A 200 -0.80 23.20 -10.91
N LEU A 201 -1.70 23.62 -11.80
CA LEU A 201 -1.79 23.06 -13.14
C LEU A 201 -0.51 23.43 -13.91
N LEU A 202 0.17 22.41 -14.45
CA LEU A 202 1.35 22.59 -15.29
C LEU A 202 1.00 22.51 -16.79
N GLU A 203 0.25 21.46 -17.16
CA GLU A 203 -0.03 21.21 -18.58
C GLU A 203 -1.27 20.32 -18.77
N LYS A 204 -1.90 20.43 -19.95
CA LYS A 204 -2.93 19.50 -20.46
C LYS A 204 -2.39 18.86 -21.73
N MET A 205 -2.60 17.53 -21.85
CA MET A 205 -2.18 16.75 -23.00
C MET A 205 -3.40 16.04 -23.62
N HIS A 206 -3.54 16.15 -24.93
CA HIS A 206 -4.55 15.47 -25.77
C HIS A 206 -3.89 14.38 -26.63
#